data_a206469465746d6b215b69c2c3cc7c88
#
_entry.id   a206469465746d6b215b69c2c3cc7c88
#
_cell.length_a   1.000
_cell.length_b   1.000
_cell.length_c   1.000
_cell.angle_alpha   90.00
_cell.angle_beta   90.00
_cell.angle_gamma   90.00
#
_symmetry.space_group_name_H-M   'P 1'
#
loop_
_entity.id
_entity.type
_entity.pdbx_description
1 polymer ?
#
loop_
_entity_poly.entity_id
_entity_poly.type
_entity_poly.pdbx_seq_one_letter_code
_entity_poly.pdbx_strand_id
1 'polypeptide(L)'
;MALKKFARRDVILPAVVFLLTFVVALFSLRLLSLNQEKDERLRAVYAAESTISRVSSQLNRYLAESDFIKKYIESGRVLREAEFAAISSNMQDGSNVIKTHELAKDGVISQVYPVAGNEAAIGLDMLHNPARKKEANLAKNSGMYTIAGPFELVQGGTGALLFDPIYTYSEKGERSFWGFSILVLQWDNFIDEVELDKMEDAGYQYQIWKKDPYTGEKIVIAESEEDFPGNALEVACSVPNDTWYFEIIPKAGWFSDQQLLRGIVIATIIGMMAAYVCWELMNRRQKDLQHEAALEKSAQEAR
;
A
#
# COMPACT_ATOMS: atom_id res chain seq x y z
N MET A 1 27.94 -37.61 -53.38
CA MET A 1 27.09 -36.62 -52.69
C MET A 1 27.96 -35.42 -52.28
N ALA A 2 28.02 -34.37 -53.12
CA ALA A 2 28.94 -33.26 -52.98
C ALA A 2 28.37 -32.32 -51.89
N LEU A 3 29.01 -32.19 -50.76
CA LEU A 3 28.73 -31.11 -49.77
C LEU A 3 28.95 -29.78 -50.46
N LYS A 4 27.83 -29.08 -50.80
CA LYS A 4 27.89 -27.68 -51.25
C LYS A 4 28.69 -26.85 -50.23
N LYS A 5 29.86 -26.35 -50.58
CA LYS A 5 30.57 -25.32 -49.82
C LYS A 5 29.62 -24.11 -49.73
N PHE A 6 28.96 -23.94 -48.60
CA PHE A 6 28.19 -22.73 -48.29
C PHE A 6 29.15 -21.53 -48.43
N ALA A 7 28.87 -20.60 -49.35
CA ALA A 7 29.63 -19.38 -49.43
C ALA A 7 29.46 -18.65 -48.06
N ARG A 8 30.55 -18.06 -47.51
CA ARG A 8 30.50 -17.31 -46.24
C ARG A 8 29.34 -16.30 -46.19
N ARG A 9 28.97 -15.74 -47.34
CA ARG A 9 27.89 -14.77 -47.49
C ARG A 9 26.50 -15.36 -47.22
N ASP A 10 26.27 -16.66 -47.53
CA ASP A 10 24.98 -17.33 -47.40
C ASP A 10 24.62 -17.62 -45.92
N VAL A 11 25.61 -17.56 -45.03
CA VAL A 11 25.42 -17.73 -43.59
C VAL A 11 25.47 -16.39 -42.85
N ILE A 12 26.34 -15.48 -43.25
CA ILE A 12 26.56 -14.20 -42.57
C ILE A 12 25.31 -13.32 -42.65
N LEU A 13 24.68 -13.16 -43.80
CA LEU A 13 23.55 -12.25 -43.98
C LEU A 13 22.32 -12.69 -43.20
N PRO A 14 21.85 -13.95 -43.21
CA PRO A 14 20.78 -14.43 -42.31
C PRO A 14 21.13 -14.30 -40.83
N ALA A 15 22.39 -14.50 -40.44
CA ALA A 15 22.84 -14.31 -39.05
C ALA A 15 22.76 -12.85 -38.60
N VAL A 16 23.13 -11.90 -39.47
CA VAL A 16 23.01 -10.47 -39.20
C VAL A 16 21.55 -10.06 -39.11
N VAL A 17 20.70 -10.56 -40.01
CA VAL A 17 19.23 -10.33 -39.97
C VAL A 17 18.63 -10.88 -38.68
N PHE A 18 19.03 -12.09 -38.27
CA PHE A 18 18.61 -12.67 -36.97
C PHE A 18 18.98 -11.71 -35.84
N LEU A 19 20.25 -11.31 -35.75
CA LEU A 19 20.73 -10.48 -34.63
C LEU A 19 20.00 -9.13 -34.56
N LEU A 20 19.84 -8.47 -35.71
CA LEU A 20 19.15 -7.17 -35.77
C LEU A 20 17.68 -7.30 -35.38
N THR A 21 16.95 -8.28 -35.93
CA THR A 21 15.52 -8.50 -35.59
C THR A 21 15.35 -8.94 -34.15
N PHE A 22 16.23 -9.77 -33.63
CA PHE A 22 16.23 -10.19 -32.24
C PHE A 22 16.42 -8.99 -31.29
N VAL A 23 17.40 -8.13 -31.54
CA VAL A 23 17.65 -6.94 -30.72
C VAL A 23 16.47 -5.97 -30.79
N VAL A 24 15.92 -5.71 -31.98
CA VAL A 24 14.75 -4.83 -32.15
C VAL A 24 13.52 -5.41 -31.43
N ALA A 25 13.27 -6.72 -31.55
CA ALA A 25 12.16 -7.38 -30.87
C ALA A 25 12.32 -7.31 -29.35
N LEU A 26 13.52 -7.61 -28.81
CA LEU A 26 13.79 -7.48 -27.37
C LEU A 26 13.59 -6.05 -26.87
N PHE A 27 14.10 -5.07 -27.62
CA PHE A 27 13.92 -3.66 -27.25
C PHE A 27 12.45 -3.25 -27.24
N SER A 28 11.68 -3.65 -28.26
CA SER A 28 10.25 -3.37 -28.33
C SER A 28 9.47 -4.03 -27.18
N LEU A 29 9.77 -5.30 -26.87
CA LEU A 29 9.18 -6.01 -25.75
C LEU A 29 9.55 -5.36 -24.40
N ARG A 30 10.78 -4.86 -24.28
CA ARG A 30 11.20 -4.14 -23.07
C ARG A 30 10.44 -2.83 -22.90
N LEU A 31 10.22 -2.08 -23.97
CA LEU A 31 9.39 -0.86 -23.92
C LEU A 31 7.95 -1.15 -23.49
N LEU A 32 7.37 -2.23 -24.03
CA LEU A 32 6.03 -2.67 -23.62
C LEU A 32 5.98 -3.05 -22.13
N SER A 33 6.98 -3.80 -21.64
CA SER A 33 7.05 -4.18 -20.23
C SER A 33 7.21 -2.98 -19.29
N LEU A 34 7.96 -1.94 -19.68
CA LEU A 34 8.08 -0.70 -18.90
C LEU A 34 6.75 0.07 -18.82
N ASN A 35 5.96 0.06 -19.88
CA ASN A 35 4.63 0.67 -19.84
C ASN A 35 3.68 -0.13 -18.93
N GLN A 36 3.71 -1.46 -19.01
CA GLN A 36 2.91 -2.33 -18.11
C GLN A 36 3.29 -2.13 -16.63
N GLU A 37 4.59 -1.98 -16.32
CA GLU A 37 5.03 -1.65 -14.95
C GLU A 37 4.47 -0.32 -14.47
N LYS A 38 4.48 0.72 -15.32
CA LYS A 38 3.91 2.03 -14.96
C LYS A 38 2.40 1.93 -14.69
N ASP A 39 1.68 1.19 -15.51
CA ASP A 39 0.25 0.97 -15.34
C ASP A 39 -0.03 0.19 -14.04
N GLU A 40 0.78 -0.81 -13.72
CA GLU A 40 0.65 -1.59 -12.49
C GLU A 40 0.96 -0.74 -11.25
N ARG A 41 2.02 0.08 -11.30
CA ARG A 41 2.31 1.04 -10.22
C ARG A 41 1.16 2.02 -10.00
N LEU A 42 0.54 2.50 -11.06
CA LEU A 42 -0.61 3.40 -10.98
C LEU A 42 -1.82 2.70 -10.34
N ARG A 43 -2.09 1.44 -10.70
CA ARG A 43 -3.14 0.63 -10.06
C ARG A 43 -2.87 0.41 -8.58
N ALA A 44 -1.62 0.12 -8.21
CA ALA A 44 -1.21 -0.02 -6.82
C ALA A 44 -1.44 1.27 -6.02
N VAL A 45 -1.10 2.44 -6.60
CA VAL A 45 -1.42 3.74 -5.98
C VAL A 45 -2.92 3.87 -5.72
N TYR A 46 -3.76 3.60 -6.71
CA TYR A 46 -5.22 3.69 -6.53
C TYR A 46 -5.76 2.70 -5.49
N ALA A 47 -5.21 1.50 -5.41
CA ALA A 47 -5.57 0.54 -4.37
C ALA A 47 -5.21 1.07 -2.97
N ALA A 48 -3.99 1.59 -2.80
CA ALA A 48 -3.55 2.21 -1.55
C ALA A 48 -4.40 3.44 -1.18
N GLU A 49 -4.63 4.36 -2.12
CA GLU A 49 -5.45 5.58 -1.90
C GLU A 49 -6.90 5.24 -1.52
N SER A 50 -7.48 4.21 -2.12
CA SER A 50 -8.82 3.72 -1.75
C SER A 50 -8.85 3.27 -0.29
N THR A 51 -7.86 2.51 0.16
CA THR A 51 -7.75 2.05 1.55
C THR A 51 -7.46 3.20 2.51
N ILE A 52 -6.55 4.12 2.14
CA ILE A 52 -6.28 5.34 2.90
C ILE A 52 -7.54 6.18 3.08
N SER A 53 -8.37 6.29 2.04
CA SER A 53 -9.64 7.01 2.12
C SER A 53 -10.60 6.34 3.12
N ARG A 54 -10.66 5.00 3.17
CA ARG A 54 -11.46 4.28 4.19
C ARG A 54 -10.94 4.53 5.60
N VAL A 55 -9.62 4.40 5.82
CA VAL A 55 -8.99 4.71 7.12
C VAL A 55 -9.36 6.11 7.57
N SER A 56 -9.16 7.10 6.72
CA SER A 56 -9.46 8.51 7.03
C SER A 56 -10.95 8.74 7.33
N SER A 57 -11.84 8.11 6.55
CA SER A 57 -13.29 8.20 6.76
C SER A 57 -13.71 7.63 8.10
N GLN A 58 -13.17 6.47 8.48
CA GLN A 58 -13.50 5.83 9.75
C GLN A 58 -12.98 6.63 10.94
N LEU A 59 -11.72 7.09 10.89
CA LEU A 59 -11.16 7.92 11.95
C LEU A 59 -11.89 9.25 12.11
N ASN A 60 -12.35 9.85 11.02
CA ASN A 60 -13.17 11.07 11.07
C ASN A 60 -14.57 10.80 11.67
N ARG A 61 -15.17 9.64 11.42
CA ARG A 61 -16.43 9.23 12.04
C ARG A 61 -16.26 9.14 13.57
N TYR A 62 -15.22 8.47 14.04
CA TYR A 62 -14.93 8.35 15.47
C TYR A 62 -14.61 9.71 16.11
N LEU A 63 -13.92 10.60 15.39
CA LEU A 63 -13.71 11.97 15.86
C LEU A 63 -15.04 12.68 16.09
N ALA A 64 -16.01 12.55 15.18
CA ALA A 64 -17.31 13.20 15.33
C ALA A 64 -18.06 12.74 16.58
N GLU A 65 -17.92 11.47 16.96
CA GLU A 65 -18.51 10.93 18.20
C GLU A 65 -17.82 11.52 19.44
N SER A 66 -16.48 11.54 19.45
CA SER A 66 -15.70 12.12 20.56
C SER A 66 -15.98 13.63 20.71
N ASP A 67 -16.06 14.36 19.61
CA ASP A 67 -16.29 15.82 19.56
C ASP A 67 -17.63 16.22 20.20
N PHE A 68 -18.65 15.36 20.16
CA PHE A 68 -19.89 15.61 20.86
C PHE A 68 -19.69 15.67 22.37
N ILE A 69 -19.00 14.70 22.97
CA ILE A 69 -18.69 14.66 24.40
C ILE A 69 -17.83 15.88 24.78
N LYS A 70 -16.80 16.17 23.99
CA LYS A 70 -15.93 17.32 24.16
C LYS A 70 -16.72 18.63 24.21
N LYS A 71 -17.55 18.92 23.20
CA LYS A 71 -18.35 20.15 23.14
C LYS A 71 -19.35 20.26 24.29
N TYR A 72 -19.89 19.11 24.75
CA TYR A 72 -20.77 19.11 25.91
C TYR A 72 -20.04 19.64 27.15
N ILE A 73 -18.83 19.19 27.39
CA ILE A 73 -18.02 19.61 28.54
C ILE A 73 -17.49 21.05 28.37
N GLU A 74 -17.01 21.40 27.18
CA GLU A 74 -16.51 22.75 26.85
C GLU A 74 -17.60 23.83 27.01
N SER A 75 -18.88 23.44 26.89
CA SER A 75 -20.03 24.35 27.16
C SER A 75 -20.25 24.63 28.65
N GLY A 76 -19.38 24.12 29.54
CA GLY A 76 -19.48 24.31 30.99
C GLY A 76 -20.44 23.37 31.68
N ARG A 77 -20.96 22.36 30.97
CA ARG A 77 -21.86 21.34 31.54
C ARG A 77 -21.04 20.27 32.26
N VAL A 78 -21.59 19.77 33.37
CA VAL A 78 -21.02 18.64 34.09
C VAL A 78 -21.62 17.36 33.53
N LEU A 79 -20.80 16.50 32.97
CA LEU A 79 -21.21 15.20 32.46
C LEU A 79 -21.18 14.18 33.59
N ARG A 80 -22.36 13.78 34.06
CA ARG A 80 -22.50 12.78 35.12
C ARG A 80 -22.37 11.38 34.54
N GLU A 81 -22.01 10.40 35.36
CA GLU A 81 -21.82 9.00 34.95
C GLU A 81 -22.99 8.42 34.17
N ALA A 82 -24.21 8.61 34.64
CA ALA A 82 -25.42 8.13 33.96
C ALA A 82 -25.66 8.82 32.60
N GLU A 83 -25.33 10.11 32.49
CA GLU A 83 -25.44 10.86 31.25
C GLU A 83 -24.35 10.44 30.24
N PHE A 84 -23.14 10.23 30.74
CA PHE A 84 -22.02 9.69 29.93
C PHE A 84 -22.37 8.32 29.39
N ALA A 85 -22.84 7.40 30.24
CA ALA A 85 -23.27 6.07 29.86
C ALA A 85 -24.38 6.10 28.78
N ALA A 86 -25.39 6.98 28.97
CA ALA A 86 -26.50 7.11 28.03
C ALA A 86 -26.03 7.64 26.66
N ILE A 87 -25.14 8.64 26.65
CA ILE A 87 -24.57 9.18 25.42
C ILE A 87 -23.72 8.11 24.72
N SER A 88 -22.80 7.47 25.44
CA SER A 88 -21.90 6.45 24.92
C SER A 88 -22.63 5.22 24.39
N SER A 89 -23.74 4.81 25.04
CA SER A 89 -24.56 3.70 24.55
C SER A 89 -25.24 3.98 23.21
N ASN A 90 -25.62 5.22 22.97
CA ASN A 90 -26.22 5.64 21.70
C ASN A 90 -25.19 5.80 20.56
N MET A 91 -23.91 5.89 20.90
CA MET A 91 -22.80 6.00 19.96
C MET A 91 -22.24 4.65 19.55
N GLN A 92 -22.50 3.59 20.32
CA GLN A 92 -22.09 2.24 19.93
C GLN A 92 -22.85 1.77 18.70
N ASP A 93 -22.08 1.45 17.66
CA ASP A 93 -22.60 0.78 16.47
C ASP A 93 -22.41 -0.75 16.58
N GLY A 94 -22.94 -1.49 15.62
CA GLY A 94 -22.82 -2.96 15.61
C GLY A 94 -21.47 -3.48 15.11
N SER A 95 -20.49 -2.59 14.80
CA SER A 95 -19.19 -2.99 14.24
C SER A 95 -18.25 -3.61 15.27
N ASN A 96 -18.47 -3.32 16.57
CA ASN A 96 -17.56 -3.67 17.67
C ASN A 96 -16.12 -3.14 17.51
N VAL A 97 -15.92 -2.14 16.69
CA VAL A 97 -14.60 -1.47 16.56
C VAL A 97 -14.33 -0.63 17.81
N ILE A 98 -15.32 0.14 18.27
CA ILE A 98 -15.21 0.90 19.51
C ILE A 98 -15.42 -0.05 20.68
N LYS A 99 -14.34 -0.38 21.38
CA LYS A 99 -14.36 -1.21 22.59
C LYS A 99 -14.94 -0.45 23.77
N THR A 100 -14.45 0.78 24.00
CA THR A 100 -14.90 1.65 25.09
C THR A 100 -14.86 3.13 24.72
N HIS A 101 -15.77 3.87 25.30
CA HIS A 101 -15.69 5.31 25.49
C HIS A 101 -15.15 5.58 26.89
N GLU A 102 -14.17 6.43 27.02
CA GLU A 102 -13.54 6.76 28.29
C GLU A 102 -13.47 8.28 28.48
N LEU A 103 -13.64 8.73 29.71
CA LEU A 103 -13.49 10.14 30.08
C LEU A 103 -12.38 10.27 31.10
N ALA A 104 -11.34 11.03 30.77
CA ALA A 104 -10.15 11.18 31.59
C ALA A 104 -9.99 12.63 32.06
N LYS A 105 -10.59 12.97 33.20
CA LYS A 105 -10.42 14.29 33.80
C LYS A 105 -9.00 14.45 34.34
N ASP A 106 -8.38 15.58 34.06
CA ASP A 106 -6.98 15.85 34.38
C ASP A 106 -5.98 14.79 33.85
N GLY A 107 -6.41 14.02 32.83
CA GLY A 107 -5.65 12.92 32.24
C GLY A 107 -5.83 11.56 32.92
N VAL A 108 -6.62 11.47 34.01
CA VAL A 108 -6.92 10.23 34.71
C VAL A 108 -8.31 9.72 34.34
N ILE A 109 -8.40 8.46 33.90
CA ILE A 109 -9.68 7.85 33.50
C ILE A 109 -10.59 7.79 34.71
N SER A 110 -11.72 8.49 34.64
CA SER A 110 -12.74 8.58 35.69
C SER A 110 -14.04 7.87 35.35
N GLN A 111 -14.35 7.73 34.05
CA GLN A 111 -15.55 7.08 33.56
C GLN A 111 -15.23 6.22 32.33
N VAL A 112 -15.87 5.05 32.24
CA VAL A 112 -15.70 4.10 31.12
C VAL A 112 -17.08 3.56 30.74
N TYR A 113 -17.34 3.40 29.46
CA TYR A 113 -18.53 2.75 28.97
C TYR A 113 -18.22 1.80 27.80
N PRO A 114 -18.67 0.54 27.79
CA PRO A 114 -19.30 -0.13 28.91
C PRO A 114 -18.31 -0.40 30.06
N VAL A 115 -18.77 -0.41 31.30
CA VAL A 115 -17.92 -0.67 32.48
C VAL A 115 -17.54 -2.15 32.54
N ALA A 116 -18.51 -3.04 32.28
CA ALA A 116 -18.31 -4.49 32.39
C ALA A 116 -17.17 -4.98 31.48
N GLY A 117 -16.13 -5.55 32.09
CA GLY A 117 -14.93 -6.04 31.44
C GLY A 117 -13.87 -4.96 31.11
N ASN A 118 -14.11 -3.70 31.50
CA ASN A 118 -13.21 -2.57 31.27
C ASN A 118 -12.84 -1.81 32.56
N GLU A 119 -13.15 -2.39 33.72
CA GLU A 119 -12.95 -1.81 35.06
C GLU A 119 -11.48 -1.44 35.29
N ALA A 120 -10.55 -2.22 34.71
CA ALA A 120 -9.11 -2.02 34.84
C ALA A 120 -8.60 -0.70 34.24
N ALA A 121 -9.40 -0.05 33.39
CA ALA A 121 -9.03 1.25 32.83
C ALA A 121 -9.26 2.41 33.81
N ILE A 122 -10.21 2.23 34.75
CA ILE A 122 -10.54 3.30 35.72
C ILE A 122 -9.34 3.58 36.62
N GLY A 123 -8.95 4.84 36.74
CA GLY A 123 -7.80 5.29 37.51
C GLY A 123 -6.48 5.29 36.76
N LEU A 124 -6.41 4.85 35.51
CA LEU A 124 -5.20 4.97 34.70
C LEU A 124 -4.90 6.44 34.40
N ASP A 125 -3.66 6.84 34.67
CA ASP A 125 -3.15 8.17 34.33
C ASP A 125 -2.53 8.15 32.94
N MET A 126 -3.20 8.73 31.97
CA MET A 126 -2.75 8.77 30.58
C MET A 126 -1.52 9.65 30.36
N LEU A 127 -1.36 10.70 31.18
CA LEU A 127 -0.24 11.65 31.04
C LEU A 127 1.09 11.11 31.58
N HIS A 128 1.04 10.12 32.50
CA HIS A 128 2.23 9.54 33.13
C HIS A 128 2.42 8.05 32.82
N ASN A 129 1.42 7.36 32.28
CA ASN A 129 1.55 5.94 31.91
C ASN A 129 2.66 5.74 30.86
N PRO A 130 3.67 4.88 31.10
CA PRO A 130 4.82 4.70 30.19
C PRO A 130 4.45 4.39 28.73
N ALA A 131 3.39 3.61 28.53
CA ALA A 131 2.96 3.16 27.18
C ALA A 131 2.06 4.19 26.46
N ARG A 132 1.52 5.20 27.16
CA ARG A 132 0.49 6.13 26.63
C ARG A 132 0.83 7.60 26.74
N LYS A 133 1.74 7.95 27.66
CA LYS A 133 2.07 9.35 27.99
C LYS A 133 2.54 10.18 26.81
N LYS A 134 3.12 9.54 25.80
CA LYS A 134 3.71 10.17 24.65
C LYS A 134 2.64 10.86 23.80
N GLU A 135 1.67 10.10 23.31
CA GLU A 135 0.60 10.58 22.46
C GLU A 135 -0.43 11.39 23.27
N ALA A 136 -0.69 11.00 24.52
CA ALA A 136 -1.55 11.78 25.42
C ALA A 136 -1.00 13.19 25.66
N ASN A 137 0.31 13.35 25.93
CA ASN A 137 0.94 14.66 26.07
C ASN A 137 1.01 15.40 24.73
N LEU A 138 1.21 14.69 23.60
CA LEU A 138 1.15 15.29 22.29
C LEU A 138 -0.24 15.90 22.02
N ALA A 139 -1.31 15.14 22.29
CA ALA A 139 -2.70 15.62 22.19
C ALA A 139 -2.96 16.84 23.08
N LYS A 140 -2.58 16.76 24.35
CA LYS A 140 -2.70 17.86 25.31
C LYS A 140 -1.98 19.11 24.85
N ASN A 141 -0.73 19.00 24.36
CA ASN A 141 0.09 20.17 24.03
C ASN A 141 -0.29 20.79 22.68
N SER A 142 -0.67 19.97 21.71
CA SER A 142 -1.11 20.46 20.38
C SER A 142 -2.55 20.93 20.38
N GLY A 143 -3.38 20.41 21.29
CA GLY A 143 -4.84 20.58 21.24
C GLY A 143 -5.53 19.83 20.11
N MET A 144 -4.82 18.91 19.47
CA MET A 144 -5.31 18.14 18.32
C MET A 144 -5.71 16.73 18.72
N TYR A 145 -6.74 16.23 18.07
CA TYR A 145 -7.13 14.84 18.12
C TYR A 145 -5.95 13.95 17.69
N THR A 146 -5.61 12.95 18.49
CA THR A 146 -4.36 12.19 18.34
C THR A 146 -4.62 10.69 18.48
N ILE A 147 -4.09 9.90 17.53
CA ILE A 147 -4.11 8.44 17.60
C ILE A 147 -2.87 7.91 18.32
N ALA A 148 -3.06 6.93 19.19
CA ALA A 148 -2.00 6.22 19.91
C ALA A 148 -2.14 4.71 19.70
N GLY A 149 -1.02 4.02 19.58
CA GLY A 149 -1.01 2.56 19.38
C GLY A 149 -0.74 2.16 17.92
N PRO A 150 -1.05 0.92 17.50
CA PRO A 150 -1.63 -0.14 18.34
C PRO A 150 -0.70 -0.64 19.45
N PHE A 151 -1.27 -1.09 20.56
CA PHE A 151 -0.57 -1.68 21.69
C PHE A 151 -1.50 -2.58 22.54
N GLU A 152 -0.94 -3.37 23.45
CA GLU A 152 -1.66 -4.18 24.40
C GLU A 152 -2.55 -3.31 25.33
N LEU A 153 -3.84 -3.62 25.38
CA LEU A 153 -4.80 -2.96 26.26
C LEU A 153 -4.80 -3.58 27.64
N VAL A 154 -4.99 -2.79 28.68
CA VAL A 154 -5.15 -3.30 30.05
C VAL A 154 -6.44 -4.13 30.22
N GLN A 155 -7.43 -3.86 29.36
CA GLN A 155 -8.70 -4.61 29.27
C GLN A 155 -8.57 -5.87 28.39
N GLY A 156 -7.35 -6.22 27.95
CA GLY A 156 -7.04 -7.34 27.06
C GLY A 156 -7.25 -7.06 25.58
N GLY A 157 -6.44 -7.74 24.77
CA GLY A 157 -6.36 -7.58 23.32
C GLY A 157 -5.53 -6.39 22.87
N THR A 158 -5.33 -6.29 21.57
CA THR A 158 -4.60 -5.17 20.92
C THR A 158 -5.60 -4.06 20.56
N GLY A 159 -5.21 -2.80 20.77
CA GLY A 159 -6.05 -1.67 20.44
C GLY A 159 -5.31 -0.39 20.21
N ALA A 160 -6.02 0.60 19.68
CA ALA A 160 -5.56 1.97 19.56
C ALA A 160 -6.45 2.90 20.38
N LEU A 161 -5.86 3.97 20.91
CA LEU A 161 -6.57 5.01 21.63
C LEU A 161 -6.62 6.29 20.78
N LEU A 162 -7.81 6.90 20.74
CA LEU A 162 -8.02 8.18 20.10
C LEU A 162 -8.23 9.23 21.20
N PHE A 163 -7.23 10.07 21.42
CA PHE A 163 -7.25 11.14 22.40
C PHE A 163 -7.85 12.41 21.81
N ASP A 164 -9.00 12.86 22.32
CA ASP A 164 -9.58 14.15 22.00
C ASP A 164 -9.44 15.08 23.20
N PRO A 165 -8.49 16.05 23.18
CA PRO A 165 -8.23 16.91 24.32
C PRO A 165 -9.34 17.94 24.50
N ILE A 166 -9.83 18.06 25.72
CA ILE A 166 -10.89 18.96 26.15
C ILE A 166 -10.30 20.13 26.93
N TYR A 167 -10.75 21.34 26.61
CA TYR A 167 -10.34 22.53 27.30
C TYR A 167 -11.55 23.33 27.78
N THR A 168 -11.43 23.91 28.95
CA THR A 168 -12.42 24.84 29.46
C THR A 168 -11.84 26.24 29.52
N TYR A 169 -12.72 27.22 29.55
CA TYR A 169 -12.34 28.63 29.60
C TYR A 169 -12.89 29.26 30.87
N SER A 170 -12.05 29.99 31.60
CA SER A 170 -12.49 30.79 32.72
C SER A 170 -13.33 31.98 32.24
N GLU A 171 -14.03 32.68 33.15
CA GLU A 171 -14.73 33.93 32.85
C GLU A 171 -13.81 35.00 32.26
N LYS A 172 -12.50 34.94 32.53
CA LYS A 172 -11.48 35.82 31.98
C LYS A 172 -10.94 35.35 30.61
N GLY A 173 -11.46 34.26 30.06
CA GLY A 173 -11.03 33.69 28.78
C GLY A 173 -9.72 32.86 28.84
N GLU A 174 -9.22 32.55 30.04
CA GLU A 174 -8.04 31.69 30.19
C GLU A 174 -8.41 30.24 29.88
N ARG A 175 -7.65 29.64 28.93
CA ARG A 175 -7.79 28.25 28.51
C ARG A 175 -7.10 27.34 29.50
N SER A 176 -7.79 26.33 30.03
CA SER A 176 -7.23 25.31 30.88
C SER A 176 -7.55 23.92 30.34
N PHE A 177 -6.59 23.01 30.45
CA PHE A 177 -6.81 21.61 30.09
C PHE A 177 -7.76 20.96 31.11
N TRP A 178 -8.89 20.46 30.62
CA TRP A 178 -9.87 19.75 31.45
C TRP A 178 -9.57 18.26 31.52
N GLY A 179 -9.10 17.66 30.40
CA GLY A 179 -8.87 16.24 30.27
C GLY A 179 -9.04 15.74 28.83
N PHE A 180 -9.44 14.48 28.69
CA PHE A 180 -9.65 13.85 27.40
C PHE A 180 -11.03 13.17 27.32
N SER A 181 -11.65 13.21 26.13
CA SER A 181 -12.54 12.17 25.65
C SER A 181 -11.68 11.15 24.91
N ILE A 182 -11.80 9.86 25.22
CA ILE A 182 -10.98 8.80 24.64
C ILE A 182 -11.91 7.74 24.04
N LEU A 183 -11.62 7.34 22.82
CA LEU A 183 -12.18 6.14 22.20
C LEU A 183 -11.10 5.06 22.16
N VAL A 184 -11.41 3.88 22.66
CA VAL A 184 -10.54 2.72 22.55
C VAL A 184 -11.04 1.86 21.42
N LEU A 185 -10.22 1.73 20.36
CA LEU A 185 -10.50 0.89 19.21
C LEU A 185 -9.91 -0.50 19.42
N GLN A 186 -10.71 -1.53 19.13
CA GLN A 186 -10.22 -2.90 19.00
C GLN A 186 -9.53 -3.03 17.64
N TRP A 187 -8.22 -3.33 17.65
CA TRP A 187 -7.38 -3.19 16.48
C TRP A 187 -7.78 -4.13 15.35
N ASP A 188 -8.02 -5.40 15.65
CA ASP A 188 -8.39 -6.39 14.63
C ASP A 188 -9.70 -5.99 13.91
N ASN A 189 -10.72 -5.58 14.69
CA ASN A 189 -11.99 -5.15 14.12
C ASN A 189 -11.85 -3.86 13.30
N PHE A 190 -10.93 -2.94 13.69
CA PHE A 190 -10.64 -1.76 12.90
C PHE A 190 -9.97 -2.11 11.55
N ILE A 191 -9.02 -3.05 11.57
CA ILE A 191 -8.34 -3.55 10.36
C ILE A 191 -9.36 -4.23 9.43
N ASP A 192 -10.28 -5.03 9.98
CA ASP A 192 -11.35 -5.66 9.20
C ASP A 192 -12.29 -4.60 8.59
N GLU A 193 -12.66 -3.57 9.35
CA GLU A 193 -13.56 -2.51 8.88
C GLU A 193 -12.95 -1.66 7.76
N VAL A 194 -11.64 -1.45 7.76
CA VAL A 194 -10.95 -0.74 6.66
C VAL A 194 -10.64 -1.66 5.47
N GLU A 195 -11.02 -2.95 5.56
CA GLU A 195 -10.99 -3.94 4.47
C GLU A 195 -9.59 -4.06 3.82
N LEU A 196 -8.56 -4.27 4.65
CA LEU A 196 -7.19 -4.47 4.16
C LEU A 196 -7.05 -5.76 3.33
N ASP A 197 -7.86 -6.77 3.61
CA ASP A 197 -7.98 -8.02 2.86
C ASP A 197 -8.27 -7.80 1.36
N LYS A 198 -9.01 -6.74 1.03
CA LYS A 198 -9.24 -6.37 -0.38
C LYS A 198 -7.97 -6.02 -1.17
N MET A 199 -6.92 -5.57 -0.50
CA MET A 199 -5.63 -5.36 -1.16
C MET A 199 -4.98 -6.70 -1.50
N GLU A 200 -5.07 -7.69 -0.61
CA GLU A 200 -4.56 -9.04 -0.85
C GLU A 200 -5.36 -9.77 -1.93
N ASP A 201 -6.69 -9.63 -1.93
CA ASP A 201 -7.59 -10.18 -2.95
C ASP A 201 -7.31 -9.56 -4.33
N ALA A 202 -6.92 -8.28 -4.36
CA ALA A 202 -6.49 -7.60 -5.58
C ALA A 202 -5.09 -8.03 -6.05
N GLY A 203 -4.42 -8.93 -5.33
CA GLY A 203 -3.12 -9.48 -5.70
C GLY A 203 -1.92 -8.65 -5.20
N TYR A 204 -2.11 -7.81 -4.17
CA TYR A 204 -1.05 -7.02 -3.57
C TYR A 204 -0.65 -7.57 -2.20
N GLN A 205 0.62 -7.40 -1.85
CA GLN A 205 1.13 -7.42 -0.49
C GLN A 205 1.21 -5.98 0.01
N TYR A 206 0.98 -5.78 1.30
CA TYR A 206 1.08 -4.47 1.92
C TYR A 206 1.79 -4.55 3.27
N GLN A 207 2.39 -3.42 3.65
CA GLN A 207 2.87 -3.16 5.00
C GLN A 207 2.51 -1.72 5.37
N ILE A 208 1.88 -1.54 6.54
CA ILE A 208 1.54 -0.23 7.07
C ILE A 208 2.45 0.03 8.26
N TRP A 209 3.12 1.14 8.25
CA TRP A 209 4.07 1.51 9.27
C TRP A 209 4.00 2.99 9.63
N LYS A 210 4.53 3.34 10.78
CA LYS A 210 4.71 4.73 11.23
C LYS A 210 6.11 4.96 11.77
N LYS A 211 6.49 6.21 11.91
CA LYS A 211 7.77 6.58 12.55
C LYS A 211 7.60 6.70 14.05
N ASP A 212 8.51 6.11 14.80
CA ASP A 212 8.64 6.48 16.20
C ASP A 212 9.05 7.95 16.28
N PRO A 213 8.27 8.84 16.94
CA PRO A 213 8.54 10.26 16.94
C PRO A 213 9.79 10.67 17.74
N TYR A 214 10.41 9.76 18.51
CA TYR A 214 11.64 10.05 19.27
C TYR A 214 12.87 9.43 18.62
N THR A 215 12.78 8.17 18.17
CA THR A 215 13.92 7.46 17.56
C THR A 215 13.94 7.59 16.04
N GLY A 216 12.81 7.92 15.42
CA GLY A 216 12.63 7.93 13.97
C GLY A 216 12.58 6.53 13.36
N GLU A 217 12.61 5.47 14.17
CA GLU A 217 12.57 4.09 13.71
C GLU A 217 11.21 3.72 13.14
N LYS A 218 11.22 2.78 12.20
CA LYS A 218 10.03 2.22 11.58
C LYS A 218 9.32 1.31 12.57
N ILE A 219 8.04 1.59 12.85
CA ILE A 219 7.15 0.73 13.62
C ILE A 219 6.08 0.20 12.67
N VAL A 220 6.10 -1.11 12.41
CA VAL A 220 5.07 -1.79 11.62
C VAL A 220 3.81 -1.93 12.48
N ILE A 221 2.66 -1.56 11.92
CA ILE A 221 1.36 -1.58 12.61
C ILE A 221 0.35 -2.54 11.98
N ALA A 222 0.55 -2.91 10.71
CA ALA A 222 -0.17 -3.97 10.01
C ALA A 222 0.63 -4.43 8.80
N GLU A 223 0.57 -5.72 8.46
CA GLU A 223 1.22 -6.28 7.28
C GLU A 223 0.51 -7.55 6.81
N SER A 224 0.58 -7.83 5.51
CA SER A 224 0.00 -9.04 4.92
C SER A 224 0.89 -10.26 5.08
N GLU A 225 2.22 -10.08 5.06
CA GLU A 225 3.24 -11.14 5.19
C GLU A 225 4.47 -10.60 5.93
N GLU A 226 5.13 -11.45 6.74
CA GLU A 226 6.30 -11.07 7.55
C GLU A 226 7.51 -10.65 6.70
N ASP A 227 7.73 -11.31 5.55
CA ASP A 227 8.85 -11.02 4.63
C ASP A 227 8.41 -10.02 3.55
N PHE A 228 8.30 -8.75 3.91
CA PHE A 228 7.87 -7.71 2.99
C PHE A 228 9.02 -7.20 2.10
N PRO A 229 8.88 -7.19 0.75
CA PRO A 229 9.95 -6.80 -0.17
C PRO A 229 10.32 -5.32 -0.08
N GLY A 230 11.63 -5.01 -0.13
CA GLY A 230 12.15 -3.65 0.03
C GLY A 230 11.98 -2.69 -1.15
N ASN A 231 11.30 -3.09 -2.24
CA ASN A 231 11.08 -2.27 -3.44
C ASN A 231 9.60 -1.89 -3.64
N ALA A 232 8.84 -1.86 -2.57
CA ALA A 232 7.43 -1.49 -2.59
C ALA A 232 7.21 -0.01 -2.94
N LEU A 233 6.00 0.29 -3.37
CA LEU A 233 5.55 1.67 -3.55
C LEU A 233 5.05 2.19 -2.20
N GLU A 234 5.50 3.37 -1.78
CA GLU A 234 5.08 4.01 -0.55
C GLU A 234 4.07 5.13 -0.81
N VAL A 235 2.98 5.15 -0.05
CA VAL A 235 1.95 6.20 -0.07
C VAL A 235 1.68 6.67 1.35
N ALA A 236 1.78 7.97 1.61
CA ALA A 236 1.52 8.53 2.93
C ALA A 236 0.04 8.67 3.22
N CYS A 237 -0.38 8.31 4.43
CA CYS A 237 -1.72 8.47 4.97
C CYS A 237 -1.68 9.41 6.17
N SER A 238 -2.36 10.54 6.09
CA SER A 238 -2.53 11.43 7.24
C SER A 238 -3.59 10.86 8.19
N VAL A 239 -3.20 10.62 9.42
CA VAL A 239 -4.07 10.18 10.51
C VAL A 239 -4.07 11.23 11.63
N PRO A 240 -4.93 11.14 12.64
CA PRO A 240 -5.00 12.12 13.72
C PRO A 240 -3.65 12.37 14.41
N ASN A 241 -3.06 13.53 14.12
CA ASN A 241 -1.78 14.03 14.65
C ASN A 241 -0.57 13.11 14.42
N ASP A 242 -0.62 12.29 13.35
CA ASP A 242 0.45 11.37 12.94
C ASP A 242 0.39 11.15 11.41
N THR A 243 1.36 10.41 10.88
CA THR A 243 1.40 9.97 9.49
C THR A 243 1.74 8.49 9.43
N TRP A 244 0.86 7.73 8.80
CA TRP A 244 1.12 6.34 8.46
C TRP A 244 1.63 6.24 7.03
N TYR A 245 2.44 5.24 6.75
CA TYR A 245 2.99 4.96 5.44
C TYR A 245 2.49 3.60 4.98
N PHE A 246 1.83 3.58 3.84
CA PHE A 246 1.36 2.36 3.18
C PHE A 246 2.39 1.97 2.14
N GLU A 247 3.08 0.88 2.36
CA GLU A 247 3.90 0.22 1.36
C GLU A 247 3.10 -0.87 0.67
N ILE A 248 3.09 -0.89 -0.67
CA ILE A 248 2.32 -1.83 -1.48
C ILE A 248 3.16 -2.36 -2.63
N ILE A 249 3.04 -3.65 -2.92
CA ILE A 249 3.71 -4.33 -4.01
C ILE A 249 2.83 -5.45 -4.55
N PRO A 250 2.78 -5.71 -5.88
CA PRO A 250 2.12 -6.90 -6.41
C PRO A 250 2.75 -8.18 -5.85
N LYS A 251 1.95 -9.21 -5.52
CA LYS A 251 2.44 -10.52 -5.06
C LYS A 251 3.42 -11.17 -6.06
N ALA A 252 3.27 -10.87 -7.35
CA ALA A 252 4.19 -11.30 -8.41
C ALA A 252 5.45 -10.42 -8.55
N GLY A 253 5.57 -9.34 -7.75
CA GLY A 253 6.57 -8.28 -7.91
C GLY A 253 6.27 -7.37 -9.11
N TRP A 254 7.03 -6.27 -9.23
CA TRP A 254 6.92 -5.35 -10.38
C TRP A 254 7.41 -5.97 -11.68
N PHE A 255 8.35 -6.91 -11.58
CA PHE A 255 8.93 -7.68 -12.67
C PHE A 255 8.84 -9.17 -12.37
N SER A 256 8.29 -9.92 -13.31
CA SER A 256 8.34 -11.37 -13.27
C SER A 256 9.48 -11.87 -14.16
N ASP A 257 10.38 -12.71 -13.62
CA ASP A 257 11.41 -13.41 -14.38
C ASP A 257 10.80 -14.22 -15.55
N GLN A 258 9.55 -14.70 -15.36
CA GLN A 258 8.80 -15.36 -16.41
C GLN A 258 8.46 -14.45 -17.59
N GLN A 259 8.19 -13.15 -17.36
CA GLN A 259 7.94 -12.19 -18.44
C GLN A 259 9.21 -11.93 -19.25
N LEU A 260 10.37 -11.81 -18.57
CA LEU A 260 11.66 -11.69 -19.23
C LEU A 260 11.96 -12.91 -20.10
N LEU A 261 11.78 -14.12 -19.55
CA LEU A 261 12.00 -15.37 -20.26
C LEU A 261 11.08 -15.50 -21.49
N ARG A 262 9.79 -15.20 -21.33
CA ARG A 262 8.83 -15.18 -22.45
C ARG A 262 9.24 -14.19 -23.53
N GLY A 263 9.71 -13.00 -23.15
CA GLY A 263 10.22 -11.99 -24.07
C GLY A 263 11.40 -12.50 -24.90
N ILE A 264 12.37 -13.15 -24.26
CA ILE A 264 13.54 -13.74 -24.94
C ILE A 264 13.11 -14.83 -25.93
N VAL A 265 12.18 -15.72 -25.51
CA VAL A 265 11.67 -16.79 -26.38
C VAL A 265 10.96 -16.22 -27.61
N ILE A 266 10.08 -15.24 -27.44
CA ILE A 266 9.35 -14.58 -28.53
C ILE A 266 10.32 -13.88 -29.48
N ALA A 267 11.29 -13.10 -28.96
CA ALA A 267 12.29 -12.42 -29.76
C ALA A 267 13.15 -13.42 -30.57
N THR A 268 13.50 -14.56 -29.97
CA THR A 268 14.24 -15.64 -30.65
C THR A 268 13.44 -16.23 -31.81
N ILE A 269 12.16 -16.50 -31.61
CA ILE A 269 11.27 -17.03 -32.67
C ILE A 269 11.16 -16.04 -33.83
N ILE A 270 10.92 -14.75 -33.52
CA ILE A 270 10.83 -13.70 -34.54
C ILE A 270 12.15 -13.58 -35.31
N GLY A 271 13.29 -13.57 -34.62
CA GLY A 271 14.62 -13.54 -35.25
C GLY A 271 14.87 -14.74 -36.17
N MET A 272 14.54 -15.95 -35.74
CA MET A 272 14.69 -17.16 -36.55
C MET A 272 13.78 -17.13 -37.79
N MET A 273 12.56 -16.66 -37.67
CA MET A 273 11.64 -16.51 -38.80
C MET A 273 12.22 -15.51 -39.83
N ALA A 274 12.70 -14.34 -39.39
CA ALA A 274 13.31 -13.34 -40.27
C ALA A 274 14.57 -13.87 -40.98
N ALA A 275 15.41 -14.59 -40.25
CA ALA A 275 16.61 -15.23 -40.81
C ALA A 275 16.26 -16.30 -41.86
N TYR A 276 15.22 -17.12 -41.56
CA TYR A 276 14.74 -18.14 -42.51
C TYR A 276 14.19 -17.51 -43.79
N VAL A 277 13.38 -16.46 -43.68
CA VAL A 277 12.86 -15.73 -44.86
C VAL A 277 14.01 -15.13 -45.68
N CYS A 278 14.98 -14.50 -45.03
CA CYS A 278 16.18 -13.98 -45.68
C CYS A 278 16.93 -15.07 -46.45
N TRP A 279 17.18 -16.22 -45.79
CA TRP A 279 17.86 -17.35 -46.39
C TRP A 279 17.08 -17.93 -47.61
N GLU A 280 15.75 -18.07 -47.50
CA GLU A 280 14.92 -18.55 -48.60
C GLU A 280 14.90 -17.61 -49.80
N LEU A 281 14.82 -16.28 -49.54
CA LEU A 281 14.93 -15.27 -50.63
C LEU A 281 16.28 -15.33 -51.35
N MET A 282 17.38 -15.48 -50.59
CA MET A 282 18.70 -15.64 -51.16
C MET A 282 18.82 -16.92 -51.99
N ASN A 283 18.29 -18.01 -51.52
CA ASN A 283 18.26 -19.31 -52.25
C ASN A 283 17.50 -19.20 -53.58
N ARG A 284 16.32 -18.55 -53.54
CA ARG A 284 15.53 -18.33 -54.77
C ARG A 284 16.30 -17.50 -55.77
N ARG A 285 16.87 -16.37 -55.34
CA ARG A 285 17.67 -15.48 -56.18
C ARG A 285 18.88 -16.19 -56.81
N GLN A 286 19.57 -17.06 -56.07
CA GLN A 286 20.69 -17.82 -56.58
C GLN A 286 20.23 -18.82 -57.68
N LYS A 287 19.09 -19.48 -57.50
CA LYS A 287 18.50 -20.38 -58.48
C LYS A 287 18.11 -19.66 -59.77
N ASP A 288 17.51 -18.47 -59.64
CA ASP A 288 17.12 -17.64 -60.79
C ASP A 288 18.35 -17.20 -61.59
N LEU A 289 19.40 -16.71 -60.95
CA LEU A 289 20.66 -16.33 -61.57
C LEU A 289 21.35 -17.54 -62.28
N GLN A 290 21.30 -18.72 -61.68
CA GLN A 290 21.84 -19.94 -62.31
C GLN A 290 21.03 -20.35 -63.51
N HIS A 291 19.73 -20.15 -63.48
CA HIS A 291 18.82 -20.47 -64.60
C HIS A 291 19.05 -19.49 -65.78
N GLU A 292 19.18 -18.19 -65.50
CA GLU A 292 19.54 -17.17 -66.50
C GLU A 292 20.89 -17.47 -67.17
N ALA A 293 21.93 -17.74 -66.35
CA ALA A 293 23.26 -18.07 -66.87
C ALA A 293 23.26 -19.37 -67.71
N ALA A 294 22.45 -20.36 -67.37
CA ALA A 294 22.30 -21.58 -68.16
C ALA A 294 21.62 -21.32 -69.51
N LEU A 295 20.61 -20.47 -69.54
CA LEU A 295 19.91 -20.05 -70.76
C LEU A 295 20.87 -19.23 -71.69
N GLU A 296 21.62 -18.30 -71.16
CA GLU A 296 22.59 -17.56 -71.92
C GLU A 296 23.68 -18.44 -72.55
N LYS A 297 24.16 -19.44 -71.77
CA LYS A 297 25.15 -20.40 -72.26
C LYS A 297 24.60 -21.26 -73.40
N SER A 298 23.38 -21.77 -73.26
CA SER A 298 22.70 -22.57 -74.30
C SER A 298 22.42 -21.73 -75.54
N ALA A 299 22.11 -20.43 -75.42
CA ALA A 299 21.92 -19.51 -76.52
C ALA A 299 23.24 -19.19 -77.26
N GLN A 300 24.38 -19.16 -76.57
CA GLN A 300 25.70 -18.98 -77.14
C GLN A 300 26.20 -20.22 -77.84
N GLU A 301 25.92 -21.45 -77.36
CA GLU A 301 26.24 -22.72 -77.96
C GLU A 301 25.40 -23.02 -79.22
N ALA A 302 24.25 -22.40 -79.38
CA ALA A 302 23.35 -22.52 -80.52
C ALA A 302 23.64 -21.52 -81.69
N ARG A 303 24.57 -20.61 -81.49
CA ARG A 303 25.08 -19.67 -82.50
C ARG A 303 26.41 -20.18 -83.07
#